data_5ee50c2488c9a1ec409fb2d73829e711
#
_entry.id   5ee50c2488c9a1ec409fb2d73829e711
#
_cell.length_a   1.000
_cell.length_b   1.000
_cell.length_c   1.000
_cell.angle_alpha   90.00
_cell.angle_beta   90.00
_cell.angle_gamma   90.00
#
_symmetry.space_group_name_H-M   'P 1'
#
loop_
_entity.id
_entity.type
_entity.pdbx_description
1 polymer ?
#
loop_
_entity_poly.entity_id
_entity_poly.type
_entity_poly.pdbx_seq_one_letter_code
_entity_poly.pdbx_strand_id
1 'polypeptide(L)'
;MSTSASLVQDASVDRAQFNRDWEAWHVEHEKRRTDGHGFLAVTSLNFLSEEPQAIEGIPGTWSLEDGQAIVDLADGETLEADGLLLQGPRLHRFPCIAERDGVNARAGKVLIEIAKRGGFTIVRPRDPDYDYLASYSGTPTYLPNLRWRAEGTFEAFDEPRDVTVGAAVEGLEHVYSSPGKVTFELRGEQFSPTAFNGHEPGSLFVLFTDATSGLTTYAANRSLAIAAPDADGRVTVDFNRAVNLPCAYTVFATCPLPPAENRLPVGIEAGEKTPLTKAGEAA
;
A
#
# COMPACT_ATOMS: atom_id res chain seq x y z
N MET A 1 7.88 15.36 53.77
CA MET A 1 6.57 15.05 53.21
C MET A 1 6.85 14.33 51.89
N SER A 2 6.69 13.02 51.93
CA SER A 2 7.06 12.14 50.80
C SER A 2 5.89 12.09 49.82
N THR A 3 6.08 12.55 48.59
CA THR A 3 5.10 12.46 47.53
C THR A 3 5.30 11.10 46.86
N SER A 4 4.42 10.18 47.18
CA SER A 4 4.34 8.86 46.57
C SER A 4 3.86 9.05 45.13
N ALA A 5 4.75 8.86 44.16
CA ALA A 5 4.38 8.73 42.76
C ALA A 5 3.63 7.40 42.61
N SER A 6 2.34 7.51 42.33
CA SER A 6 1.49 6.37 41.97
C SER A 6 1.96 5.86 40.61
N LEU A 7 2.69 4.73 40.62
CA LEU A 7 2.86 3.92 39.44
C LEU A 7 1.50 3.31 39.12
N VAL A 8 0.82 3.90 38.13
CA VAL A 8 -0.33 3.26 37.48
C VAL A 8 0.25 2.00 36.85
N GLN A 9 -0.03 0.84 37.45
CA GLN A 9 0.23 -0.45 36.83
C GLN A 9 -0.62 -0.55 35.59
N ASP A 10 0.01 -0.30 34.45
CA ASP A 10 -0.52 -0.64 33.13
C ASP A 10 -0.86 -2.14 33.18
N ALA A 11 -2.10 -2.49 32.83
CA ALA A 11 -2.55 -3.87 32.81
C ALA A 11 -1.57 -4.65 31.92
N SER A 12 -0.77 -5.52 32.52
CA SER A 12 0.30 -6.25 31.85
C SER A 12 -0.26 -6.95 30.62
N VAL A 13 0.04 -6.42 29.44
CA VAL A 13 -0.24 -7.11 28.19
C VAL A 13 0.43 -8.47 28.29
N ASP A 14 -0.34 -9.54 28.34
CA ASP A 14 0.21 -10.90 28.35
C ASP A 14 1.08 -11.07 27.09
N ARG A 15 2.40 -11.13 27.30
CA ARG A 15 3.38 -11.28 26.20
C ARG A 15 3.08 -12.51 25.34
N ALA A 16 2.58 -13.59 25.94
CA ALA A 16 2.26 -14.79 25.20
C ALA A 16 1.02 -14.56 24.32
N GLN A 17 0.02 -13.83 24.81
CA GLN A 17 -1.15 -13.45 24.01
C GLN A 17 -0.75 -12.49 22.90
N PHE A 18 0.05 -11.46 23.17
CA PHE A 18 0.57 -10.54 22.17
C PHE A 18 1.30 -11.26 21.03
N ASN A 19 2.15 -12.22 21.33
CA ASN A 19 2.86 -13.00 20.31
C ASN A 19 1.90 -13.87 19.48
N ARG A 20 0.90 -14.51 20.11
CA ARG A 20 -0.13 -15.28 19.37
C ARG A 20 -0.96 -14.40 18.44
N ASP A 21 -1.36 -13.22 18.90
CA ASP A 21 -2.16 -12.28 18.11
C ASP A 21 -1.37 -11.71 16.93
N TRP A 22 -0.08 -11.46 17.14
CA TRP A 22 0.82 -11.04 16.06
C TRP A 22 1.02 -12.16 15.04
N GLU A 23 1.25 -13.39 15.48
CA GLU A 23 1.46 -14.54 14.62
C GLU A 23 0.21 -14.82 13.77
N ALA A 24 -0.98 -14.83 14.36
CA ALA A 24 -2.24 -14.99 13.67
C ALA A 24 -2.46 -13.89 12.61
N TRP A 25 -2.19 -12.64 12.98
CA TRP A 25 -2.24 -11.51 12.05
C TRP A 25 -1.25 -11.68 10.90
N HIS A 26 0.00 -12.07 11.20
CA HIS A 26 1.07 -12.21 10.22
C HIS A 26 0.75 -13.31 9.19
N VAL A 27 0.28 -14.48 9.64
CA VAL A 27 -0.16 -15.56 8.76
C VAL A 27 -1.25 -15.10 7.80
N GLU A 28 -2.28 -14.41 8.29
CA GLU A 28 -3.37 -13.91 7.45
C GLU A 28 -2.91 -12.78 6.52
N HIS A 29 -1.96 -11.95 6.96
CA HIS A 29 -1.36 -10.89 6.14
C HIS A 29 -0.56 -11.48 4.97
N GLU A 30 0.29 -12.47 5.22
CA GLU A 30 1.06 -13.18 4.18
C GLU A 30 0.13 -13.92 3.20
N LYS A 31 -0.92 -14.56 3.70
CA LYS A 31 -1.92 -15.22 2.85
C LYS A 31 -2.62 -14.23 1.90
N ARG A 32 -3.01 -13.06 2.38
CA ARG A 32 -3.61 -12.02 1.51
C ARG A 32 -2.60 -11.46 0.49
N ARG A 33 -1.32 -11.41 0.86
CA ARG A 33 -0.26 -10.97 -0.04
C ARG A 33 -0.09 -11.90 -1.24
N THR A 34 -0.29 -13.20 -1.06
CA THR A 34 -0.21 -14.22 -2.11
C THR A 34 -1.51 -14.39 -2.90
N ASP A 35 -2.44 -13.45 -2.83
CA ASP A 35 -3.62 -13.46 -3.70
C ASP A 35 -3.20 -13.46 -5.17
N GLY A 36 -3.79 -14.38 -5.95
CA GLY A 36 -3.45 -14.57 -7.36
C GLY A 36 -3.71 -13.35 -8.26
N HIS A 37 -4.48 -12.37 -7.78
CA HIS A 37 -4.68 -11.09 -8.43
C HIS A 37 -4.19 -9.92 -7.57
N GLY A 38 -3.39 -10.20 -6.53
CA GLY A 38 -2.73 -9.21 -5.71
C GLY A 38 -1.59 -8.49 -6.45
N PHE A 39 -0.87 -7.65 -5.73
CA PHE A 39 0.21 -6.87 -6.33
C PHE A 39 1.45 -7.70 -6.69
N LEU A 40 1.64 -8.89 -6.12
CA LEU A 40 2.72 -9.83 -6.51
C LEU A 40 2.48 -10.45 -7.88
N ALA A 41 1.23 -10.44 -8.36
CA ALA A 41 0.84 -10.96 -9.66
C ALA A 41 0.97 -9.93 -10.80
N VAL A 42 1.36 -8.68 -10.51
CA VAL A 42 1.49 -7.62 -11.52
C VAL A 42 2.71 -7.90 -12.40
N THR A 43 2.49 -8.01 -13.70
CA THR A 43 3.51 -8.36 -14.70
C THR A 43 4.15 -7.15 -15.37
N SER A 44 3.43 -6.03 -15.46
CA SER A 44 3.93 -4.78 -16.05
C SER A 44 3.16 -3.55 -15.57
N LEU A 45 3.75 -2.37 -15.75
CA LEU A 45 3.12 -1.06 -15.56
C LEU A 45 3.19 -0.29 -16.87
N ASN A 46 2.03 0.00 -17.46
CA ASN A 46 1.94 0.66 -18.74
C ASN A 46 1.19 1.98 -18.59
N PHE A 47 1.83 3.08 -18.96
CA PHE A 47 1.21 4.39 -19.03
C PHE A 47 0.57 4.55 -20.41
N LEU A 48 -0.74 4.81 -20.43
CA LEU A 48 -1.44 5.03 -21.69
C LEU A 48 -1.23 6.45 -22.22
N SER A 49 -1.10 6.56 -23.52
CA SER A 49 -1.07 7.81 -24.28
C SER A 49 -2.07 7.74 -25.45
N GLU A 50 -2.16 8.80 -26.23
CA GLU A 50 -2.96 8.78 -27.47
C GLU A 50 -2.39 7.82 -28.53
N GLU A 51 -1.09 7.51 -28.45
CA GLU A 51 -0.46 6.53 -29.32
C GLU A 51 -0.84 5.11 -28.90
N PRO A 52 -1.43 4.29 -29.80
CA PRO A 52 -1.81 2.92 -29.50
C PRO A 52 -0.60 2.03 -29.22
N GLN A 53 -0.68 1.21 -28.18
CA GLN A 53 0.37 0.28 -27.76
C GLN A 53 -0.20 -1.10 -27.44
N ALA A 54 0.50 -2.16 -27.86
CA ALA A 54 0.25 -3.50 -27.39
C ALA A 54 0.89 -3.71 -26.03
N ILE A 55 0.18 -4.40 -25.13
CA ILE A 55 0.68 -4.73 -23.78
C ILE A 55 0.85 -6.23 -23.70
N GLU A 56 2.06 -6.68 -23.30
CA GLU A 56 2.37 -8.08 -23.22
C GLU A 56 1.42 -8.84 -22.26
N GLY A 57 0.96 -10.01 -22.68
CA GLY A 57 0.11 -10.91 -21.89
C GLY A 57 -1.37 -10.58 -21.87
N ILE A 58 -1.82 -9.52 -22.56
CA ILE A 58 -3.23 -9.16 -22.67
C ILE A 58 -3.62 -8.80 -24.12
N PRO A 59 -4.89 -9.03 -24.53
CA PRO A 59 -5.35 -8.77 -25.89
C PRO A 59 -5.50 -7.29 -26.18
N GLY A 60 -5.52 -6.98 -27.47
CA GLY A 60 -5.84 -5.67 -28.02
C GLY A 60 -4.69 -4.67 -27.97
N THR A 61 -4.98 -3.54 -28.60
CA THR A 61 -4.10 -2.36 -28.61
C THR A 61 -4.74 -1.28 -27.75
N TRP A 62 -3.97 -0.75 -26.81
CA TRP A 62 -4.46 0.15 -25.77
C TRP A 62 -4.00 1.58 -26.01
N SER A 63 -4.90 2.55 -25.82
CA SER A 63 -4.63 3.99 -25.98
C SER A 63 -5.51 4.85 -25.08
N LEU A 64 -5.31 6.17 -25.14
CA LEU A 64 -6.20 7.17 -24.55
C LEU A 64 -6.91 7.95 -25.64
N GLU A 65 -8.19 8.24 -25.46
CA GLU A 65 -8.94 9.22 -26.24
C GLU A 65 -9.84 10.02 -25.30
N ASP A 66 -9.72 11.32 -25.32
CA ASP A 66 -10.44 12.23 -24.43
C ASP A 66 -10.28 11.88 -22.92
N GLY A 67 -9.10 11.38 -22.53
CA GLY A 67 -8.78 10.97 -21.15
C GLY A 67 -9.38 9.64 -20.71
N GLN A 68 -10.05 8.91 -21.62
CA GLN A 68 -10.58 7.57 -21.37
C GLN A 68 -9.67 6.50 -21.98
N ALA A 69 -9.48 5.39 -21.26
CA ALA A 69 -8.79 4.24 -21.80
C ALA A 69 -9.63 3.56 -22.89
N ILE A 70 -8.98 3.18 -23.96
CA ILE A 70 -9.57 2.46 -25.08
C ILE A 70 -8.78 1.19 -25.32
N VAL A 71 -9.49 0.12 -25.68
CA VAL A 71 -8.89 -1.09 -26.24
C VAL A 71 -9.51 -1.40 -27.58
N ASP A 72 -8.68 -1.63 -28.59
CA ASP A 72 -9.07 -2.10 -29.90
C ASP A 72 -8.68 -3.58 -30.04
N LEU A 73 -9.70 -4.45 -30.03
CA LEU A 73 -9.55 -5.90 -30.12
C LEU A 73 -9.49 -6.33 -31.59
N ALA A 74 -8.47 -7.07 -31.97
CA ALA A 74 -8.35 -7.70 -33.27
C ALA A 74 -9.31 -8.88 -33.43
N ASP A 75 -9.45 -9.38 -34.66
CA ASP A 75 -10.26 -10.57 -34.94
C ASP A 75 -9.77 -11.78 -34.14
N GLY A 76 -10.70 -12.48 -33.49
CA GLY A 76 -10.40 -13.63 -32.62
C GLY A 76 -9.97 -13.30 -31.20
N GLU A 77 -9.69 -12.04 -30.87
CA GLU A 77 -9.39 -11.64 -29.49
C GLU A 77 -10.67 -11.47 -28.66
N THR A 78 -10.56 -11.72 -27.35
CA THR A 78 -11.67 -11.60 -26.41
C THR A 78 -11.24 -10.89 -25.14
N LEU A 79 -12.14 -10.11 -24.54
CA LEU A 79 -11.97 -9.40 -23.28
C LEU A 79 -13.29 -9.35 -22.52
N GLU A 80 -13.29 -9.64 -21.23
CA GLU A 80 -14.42 -9.37 -20.34
C GLU A 80 -14.27 -7.97 -19.75
N ALA A 81 -15.22 -7.09 -20.02
CA ALA A 81 -15.27 -5.75 -19.44
C ALA A 81 -16.72 -5.36 -19.18
N ASP A 82 -16.99 -4.62 -18.10
CA ASP A 82 -18.33 -4.16 -17.70
C ASP A 82 -19.38 -5.30 -17.60
N GLY A 83 -18.93 -6.50 -17.24
CA GLY A 83 -19.78 -7.69 -17.16
C GLY A 83 -20.16 -8.31 -18.52
N LEU A 84 -19.53 -7.87 -19.61
CA LEU A 84 -19.77 -8.34 -20.97
C LEU A 84 -18.52 -9.02 -21.53
N LEU A 85 -18.71 -10.10 -22.26
CA LEU A 85 -17.67 -10.69 -23.11
C LEU A 85 -17.62 -9.94 -24.44
N LEU A 86 -16.57 -9.20 -24.65
CA LEU A 86 -16.27 -8.51 -25.91
C LEU A 86 -15.50 -9.46 -26.81
N GLN A 87 -15.85 -9.45 -28.13
CA GLN A 87 -15.17 -10.22 -29.17
C GLN A 87 -14.74 -9.27 -30.28
N GLY A 88 -13.50 -9.39 -30.72
CA GLY A 88 -12.97 -8.62 -31.83
C GLY A 88 -13.49 -9.08 -33.24
N PRO A 89 -13.41 -8.25 -34.28
CA PRO A 89 -12.82 -6.91 -34.20
C PRO A 89 -13.76 -5.91 -33.51
N ARG A 90 -13.27 -5.22 -32.47
CA ARG A 90 -14.12 -4.31 -31.67
C ARG A 90 -13.28 -3.30 -30.88
N LEU A 91 -13.69 -2.04 -30.96
CA LEU A 91 -13.23 -0.99 -30.07
C LEU A 91 -14.14 -0.90 -28.85
N HIS A 92 -13.53 -0.88 -27.66
CA HIS A 92 -14.23 -0.66 -26.39
C HIS A 92 -13.61 0.52 -25.64
N ARG A 93 -14.46 1.38 -25.09
CA ARG A 93 -14.08 2.56 -24.31
C ARG A 93 -14.48 2.37 -22.86
N PHE A 94 -13.51 2.48 -21.97
CA PHE A 94 -13.75 2.42 -20.53
C PHE A 94 -14.33 3.73 -20.00
N PRO A 95 -15.05 3.72 -18.87
CA PRO A 95 -15.57 4.95 -18.28
C PRO A 95 -14.45 5.90 -17.85
N CYS A 96 -14.78 7.18 -17.66
CA CYS A 96 -13.86 8.13 -17.04
C CYS A 96 -13.51 7.65 -15.62
N ILE A 97 -12.22 7.54 -15.31
CA ILE A 97 -11.72 7.07 -14.02
C ILE A 97 -11.24 8.29 -13.22
N ALA A 98 -11.76 8.45 -12.02
CA ALA A 98 -11.31 9.49 -11.11
C ALA A 98 -9.89 9.19 -10.58
N GLU A 99 -9.20 10.22 -10.09
CA GLU A 99 -7.88 10.03 -9.47
C GLU A 99 -7.97 9.05 -8.30
N ARG A 100 -7.04 8.08 -8.26
CA ARG A 100 -6.93 6.97 -7.32
C ARG A 100 -7.97 5.86 -7.48
N ASP A 101 -8.95 6.00 -8.36
CA ASP A 101 -9.88 4.93 -8.71
C ASP A 101 -9.34 4.02 -9.82
N GLY A 102 -10.10 2.99 -10.13
CA GLY A 102 -9.81 2.04 -11.20
C GLY A 102 -11.00 1.16 -11.53
N VAL A 103 -10.93 0.56 -12.71
CA VAL A 103 -11.85 -0.49 -13.17
C VAL A 103 -11.05 -1.70 -13.58
N ASN A 104 -11.70 -2.85 -13.63
CA ASN A 104 -11.07 -4.11 -14.00
C ASN A 104 -11.70 -4.70 -15.27
N ALA A 105 -10.85 -5.26 -16.11
CA ALA A 105 -11.22 -6.16 -17.20
C ALA A 105 -10.57 -7.54 -16.97
N ARG A 106 -10.94 -8.55 -17.77
CA ARG A 106 -10.33 -9.90 -17.72
C ARG A 106 -10.04 -10.43 -19.12
N ALA A 107 -8.87 -11.04 -19.24
CA ALA A 107 -8.51 -11.85 -20.41
C ALA A 107 -8.17 -13.27 -19.91
N GLY A 108 -9.12 -14.19 -19.98
CA GLY A 108 -8.99 -15.50 -19.37
C GLY A 108 -8.73 -15.42 -17.86
N LYS A 109 -7.58 -15.90 -17.40
CA LYS A 109 -7.17 -15.86 -15.99
C LYS A 109 -6.58 -14.51 -15.56
N VAL A 110 -6.11 -13.68 -16.50
CA VAL A 110 -5.45 -12.41 -16.22
C VAL A 110 -6.47 -11.34 -15.85
N LEU A 111 -6.32 -10.72 -14.69
CA LEU A 111 -7.05 -9.52 -14.30
C LEU A 111 -6.29 -8.30 -14.81
N ILE A 112 -6.98 -7.39 -15.50
CA ILE A 112 -6.41 -6.19 -16.07
C ILE A 112 -6.93 -5.00 -15.28
N GLU A 113 -6.08 -4.38 -14.48
CA GLU A 113 -6.42 -3.14 -13.79
C GLU A 113 -6.19 -1.95 -14.71
N ILE A 114 -7.24 -1.16 -14.95
CA ILE A 114 -7.17 0.15 -15.61
C ILE A 114 -7.43 1.19 -14.53
N ALA A 115 -6.47 2.08 -14.25
CA ALA A 115 -6.54 2.97 -13.11
C ALA A 115 -5.96 4.35 -13.41
N LYS A 116 -6.35 5.37 -12.60
CA LYS A 116 -5.76 6.70 -12.66
C LYS A 116 -4.86 6.94 -11.46
N ARG A 117 -3.60 7.32 -11.71
CA ARG A 117 -2.57 7.52 -10.69
C ARG A 117 -1.71 8.74 -11.03
N GLY A 118 -1.75 9.77 -10.17
CA GLY A 118 -0.98 11.00 -10.38
C GLY A 118 -1.29 11.71 -11.69
N GLY A 119 -2.55 11.72 -12.12
CA GLY A 119 -2.99 12.29 -13.38
C GLY A 119 -2.85 11.37 -14.60
N PHE A 120 -2.10 10.27 -14.49
CA PHE A 120 -1.89 9.32 -15.59
C PHE A 120 -2.89 8.16 -15.54
N THR A 121 -3.35 7.73 -16.71
CA THR A 121 -4.07 6.47 -16.85
C THR A 121 -3.07 5.35 -17.07
N ILE A 122 -3.15 4.32 -16.25
CA ILE A 122 -2.25 3.16 -16.26
C ILE A 122 -3.03 1.88 -16.50
N VAL A 123 -2.35 0.89 -17.12
CA VAL A 123 -2.82 -0.50 -17.24
C VAL A 123 -1.81 -1.42 -16.61
N ARG A 124 -2.29 -2.30 -15.71
CA ARG A 124 -1.49 -3.31 -15.00
C ARG A 124 -2.12 -4.68 -15.13
N PRO A 125 -1.58 -5.58 -15.96
CA PRO A 125 -1.99 -6.98 -15.97
C PRO A 125 -1.57 -7.67 -14.67
N ARG A 126 -2.42 -8.55 -14.15
CA ARG A 126 -2.19 -9.39 -12.96
C ARG A 126 -2.43 -10.84 -13.35
N ASP A 127 -1.35 -11.58 -13.52
CA ASP A 127 -1.39 -12.99 -13.91
C ASP A 127 -1.18 -13.88 -12.68
N PRO A 128 -2.14 -14.72 -12.30
CA PRO A 128 -1.99 -15.63 -11.16
C PRO A 128 -0.87 -16.67 -11.34
N ASP A 129 -0.39 -16.88 -12.58
CA ASP A 129 0.74 -17.79 -12.88
C ASP A 129 2.07 -17.04 -13.05
N TYR A 130 2.14 -15.76 -12.62
CA TYR A 130 3.39 -15.01 -12.70
C TYR A 130 4.50 -15.65 -11.85
N ASP A 131 5.65 -15.90 -12.43
CA ASP A 131 6.77 -16.61 -11.78
C ASP A 131 7.18 -15.96 -10.44
N TYR A 132 7.13 -14.63 -10.34
CA TYR A 132 7.46 -13.94 -9.11
C TYR A 132 6.50 -14.30 -7.98
N LEU A 133 5.19 -14.35 -8.24
CA LEU A 133 4.18 -14.79 -7.26
C LEU A 133 4.44 -16.25 -6.85
N ALA A 134 4.72 -17.13 -7.81
CA ALA A 134 5.00 -18.55 -7.55
C ALA A 134 6.28 -18.77 -6.72
N SER A 135 7.28 -17.89 -6.88
CA SER A 135 8.56 -17.95 -6.16
C SER A 135 8.54 -17.26 -4.79
N TYR A 136 7.48 -16.54 -4.47
CA TYR A 136 7.40 -15.78 -3.22
C TYR A 136 7.35 -16.71 -2.00
N SER A 137 8.28 -16.52 -1.07
CA SER A 137 8.47 -17.37 0.12
C SER A 137 8.26 -16.65 1.46
N GLY A 138 7.61 -15.49 1.43
CA GLY A 138 7.37 -14.67 2.62
C GLY A 138 8.31 -13.48 2.72
N THR A 139 7.90 -12.50 3.52
CA THR A 139 8.69 -11.30 3.81
C THR A 139 9.44 -11.46 5.12
N PRO A 140 10.77 -11.26 5.15
CA PRO A 140 11.51 -11.23 6.40
C PRO A 140 10.93 -10.17 7.36
N THR A 141 10.79 -10.54 8.65
CA THR A 141 10.27 -9.65 9.69
C THR A 141 11.21 -9.60 10.89
N TYR A 142 11.05 -8.59 11.72
CA TYR A 142 11.57 -8.62 13.08
C TYR A 142 10.65 -9.47 13.96
N LEU A 143 11.21 -10.08 14.99
CA LEU A 143 10.42 -10.74 16.03
C LEU A 143 9.57 -9.70 16.78
N PRO A 144 8.29 -9.99 17.08
CA PRO A 144 7.42 -9.05 17.76
C PRO A 144 7.95 -8.71 19.16
N ASN A 145 7.87 -7.43 19.50
CA ASN A 145 8.33 -6.95 20.79
C ASN A 145 7.45 -5.78 21.27
N LEU A 146 6.91 -5.89 22.48
CA LEU A 146 6.03 -4.89 23.10
C LEU A 146 6.66 -3.49 23.20
N ARG A 147 7.98 -3.38 23.23
CA ARG A 147 8.68 -2.08 23.22
C ARG A 147 8.39 -1.22 21.98
N TRP A 148 7.88 -1.84 20.93
CA TRP A 148 7.52 -1.19 19.67
C TRP A 148 6.01 -0.96 19.51
N ARG A 149 5.26 -1.15 20.60
CA ARG A 149 3.87 -0.79 20.72
C ARG A 149 3.75 0.38 21.69
N ALA A 150 3.15 1.48 21.23
CA ALA A 150 2.92 2.68 22.01
C ALA A 150 1.43 3.01 22.03
N GLU A 151 0.97 3.59 23.12
CA GLU A 151 -0.31 4.28 23.18
C GLU A 151 -0.11 5.71 22.66
N GLY A 152 -1.07 6.20 21.90
CA GLY A 152 -1.03 7.52 21.32
C GLY A 152 -2.39 8.17 21.28
N THR A 153 -2.44 9.38 20.73
CA THR A 153 -3.68 10.14 20.53
C THR A 153 -3.77 10.57 19.06
N PHE A 154 -4.96 10.53 18.52
CA PHE A 154 -5.27 11.14 17.24
C PHE A 154 -5.74 12.58 17.47
N GLU A 155 -5.09 13.51 16.80
CA GLU A 155 -5.41 14.94 16.81
C GLU A 155 -5.97 15.30 15.45
N ALA A 156 -7.30 15.41 15.37
CA ALA A 156 -7.99 15.83 14.16
C ALA A 156 -7.64 17.28 13.79
N PHE A 157 -7.51 17.57 12.51
CA PHE A 157 -7.51 18.93 12.01
C PHE A 157 -8.94 19.49 12.05
N ASP A 158 -9.07 20.81 12.13
CA ASP A 158 -10.39 21.49 12.05
C ASP A 158 -11.10 21.12 10.73
N GLU A 159 -10.33 21.02 9.64
CA GLU A 159 -10.75 20.51 8.34
C GLU A 159 -9.66 19.59 7.78
N PRO A 160 -10.02 18.50 7.06
CA PRO A 160 -9.04 17.66 6.38
C PRO A 160 -8.13 18.49 5.45
N ARG A 161 -6.84 18.15 5.39
CA ARG A 161 -5.86 18.86 4.59
C ARG A 161 -5.33 17.98 3.47
N ASP A 162 -5.25 18.53 2.28
CA ASP A 162 -4.59 17.85 1.17
C ASP A 162 -3.07 17.86 1.38
N VAL A 163 -2.45 16.69 1.27
CA VAL A 163 -1.02 16.47 1.39
C VAL A 163 -0.52 15.88 0.08
N THR A 164 0.30 16.64 -0.64
CA THR A 164 0.97 16.16 -1.84
C THR A 164 2.25 15.43 -1.46
N VAL A 165 2.41 14.22 -1.96
CA VAL A 165 3.58 13.37 -1.75
C VAL A 165 4.09 12.86 -3.10
N GLY A 166 5.39 12.68 -3.23
CA GLY A 166 5.98 11.99 -4.38
C GLY A 166 5.58 10.51 -4.43
N ALA A 167 5.92 9.84 -5.51
CA ALA A 167 5.69 8.42 -5.69
C ALA A 167 7.01 7.65 -5.89
N ALA A 168 6.92 6.32 -5.81
CA ALA A 168 8.03 5.44 -6.15
C ALA A 168 8.42 5.50 -7.64
N VAL A 169 7.53 6.01 -8.49
CA VAL A 169 7.78 6.34 -9.90
C VAL A 169 8.15 7.81 -9.99
N GLU A 170 9.31 8.09 -10.59
CA GLU A 170 9.82 9.46 -10.76
C GLU A 170 8.83 10.34 -11.55
N GLY A 171 8.63 11.57 -11.09
CA GLY A 171 7.74 12.54 -11.72
C GLY A 171 6.24 12.32 -11.45
N LEU A 172 5.87 11.29 -10.70
CA LEU A 172 4.48 11.06 -10.30
C LEU A 172 4.27 11.55 -8.86
N GLU A 173 3.15 12.23 -8.63
CA GLU A 173 2.73 12.72 -7.33
C GLU A 173 1.33 12.19 -6.98
N HIS A 174 1.08 12.05 -5.68
CA HIS A 174 -0.22 11.72 -5.15
C HIS A 174 -0.70 12.81 -4.19
N VAL A 175 -1.99 13.11 -4.24
CA VAL A 175 -2.63 13.98 -3.26
C VAL A 175 -3.53 13.11 -2.37
N TYR A 176 -3.28 13.15 -1.06
CA TYR A 176 -4.05 12.45 -0.06
C TYR A 176 -4.69 13.44 0.91
N SER A 177 -5.96 13.26 1.20
CA SER A 177 -6.62 13.99 2.27
C SER A 177 -6.19 13.42 3.62
N SER A 178 -5.59 14.26 4.46
CA SER A 178 -5.20 13.93 5.83
C SER A 178 -6.23 14.45 6.82
N PRO A 179 -6.82 13.59 7.67
CA PRO A 179 -7.76 14.00 8.70
C PRO A 179 -7.07 14.60 9.95
N GLY A 180 -5.75 14.37 10.13
CA GLY A 180 -5.05 14.79 11.35
C GLY A 180 -3.69 14.14 11.53
N LYS A 181 -3.21 14.15 12.76
CA LYS A 181 -1.94 13.58 13.18
C LYS A 181 -2.14 12.53 14.27
N VAL A 182 -1.20 11.59 14.35
CA VAL A 182 -1.13 10.62 15.45
C VAL A 182 0.08 10.94 16.29
N THR A 183 -0.16 11.37 17.54
CA THR A 183 0.91 11.72 18.50
C THR A 183 1.14 10.58 19.45
N PHE A 184 2.37 10.16 19.63
CA PHE A 184 2.79 9.06 20.52
C PHE A 184 4.20 9.29 21.04
N GLU A 185 4.53 8.63 22.14
CA GLU A 185 5.88 8.57 22.67
C GLU A 185 6.52 7.21 22.34
N LEU A 186 7.74 7.22 21.85
CA LEU A 186 8.52 6.03 21.58
C LEU A 186 9.97 6.24 22.07
N ARG A 187 10.44 5.39 22.99
CA ARG A 187 11.79 5.46 23.56
C ARG A 187 12.14 6.79 24.23
N GLY A 188 11.14 7.47 24.81
CA GLY A 188 11.32 8.74 25.50
C GLY A 188 11.28 9.97 24.57
N GLU A 189 11.01 9.78 23.29
CA GLU A 189 10.84 10.85 22.31
C GLU A 189 9.41 10.90 21.81
N GLN A 190 8.86 12.11 21.64
CA GLN A 190 7.51 12.32 21.12
C GLN A 190 7.54 12.49 19.60
N PHE A 191 6.62 11.83 18.91
CA PHE A 191 6.43 11.89 17.47
C PHE A 191 4.98 12.24 17.15
N SER A 192 4.77 12.96 16.04
CA SER A 192 3.45 13.38 15.60
C SER A 192 3.34 13.33 14.07
N PRO A 193 3.45 12.12 13.45
CA PRO A 193 3.32 11.97 12.01
C PRO A 193 1.92 12.31 11.52
N THR A 194 1.85 12.84 10.29
CA THR A 194 0.62 13.01 9.54
C THR A 194 0.00 11.66 9.23
N ALA A 195 -1.29 11.50 9.56
CA ALA A 195 -2.06 10.30 9.31
C ALA A 195 -3.01 10.50 8.11
N PHE A 196 -3.36 9.42 7.46
CA PHE A 196 -4.30 9.37 6.34
C PHE A 196 -5.47 8.43 6.67
N ASN A 197 -6.58 8.56 5.95
CA ASN A 197 -7.73 7.67 6.12
C ASN A 197 -7.37 6.25 5.71
N GLY A 198 -7.62 5.29 6.59
CA GLY A 198 -7.42 3.86 6.34
C GLY A 198 -8.54 3.23 5.50
N HIS A 199 -8.47 1.91 5.32
CA HIS A 199 -9.47 1.18 4.54
C HIS A 199 -10.78 0.97 5.31
N GLU A 200 -10.69 0.72 6.62
CA GLU A 200 -11.87 0.56 7.46
C GLU A 200 -12.44 1.91 7.87
N PRO A 201 -13.75 2.05 8.04
CA PRO A 201 -14.35 3.30 8.46
C PRO A 201 -13.71 3.86 9.74
N GLY A 202 -13.21 5.10 9.67
CA GLY A 202 -12.56 5.79 10.78
C GLY A 202 -11.14 5.31 11.10
N SER A 203 -10.65 4.22 10.49
CA SER A 203 -9.27 3.81 10.67
C SER A 203 -8.30 4.77 9.99
N LEU A 204 -7.06 4.72 10.43
CA LEU A 204 -5.98 5.56 9.94
C LEU A 204 -4.84 4.70 9.38
N PHE A 205 -4.00 5.30 8.55
CA PHE A 205 -2.68 4.75 8.27
C PHE A 205 -1.63 5.86 8.26
N VAL A 206 -0.40 5.46 8.57
CA VAL A 206 0.78 6.33 8.55
C VAL A 206 1.79 5.73 7.59
N LEU A 207 2.23 6.53 6.61
CA LEU A 207 3.42 6.23 5.81
C LEU A 207 4.61 6.83 6.51
N PHE A 208 5.71 6.08 6.66
CA PHE A 208 6.90 6.58 7.37
C PHE A 208 8.20 6.00 6.85
N THR A 209 9.27 6.71 7.10
CA THR A 209 10.64 6.20 7.10
C THR A 209 11.24 6.38 8.48
N ASP A 210 12.24 5.59 8.80
CA ASP A 210 12.96 5.62 10.07
C ASP A 210 14.46 5.35 9.86
N ALA A 211 15.25 5.36 10.91
CA ALA A 211 16.69 5.16 10.80
C ALA A 211 17.11 3.75 10.35
N THR A 212 16.19 2.79 10.24
CA THR A 212 16.46 1.47 9.63
C THR A 212 16.21 1.44 8.12
N SER A 213 15.55 2.45 7.56
CA SER A 213 15.20 2.54 6.14
C SER A 213 16.45 2.59 5.25
N GLY A 214 16.54 1.66 4.30
CA GLY A 214 17.71 1.48 3.43
C GLY A 214 18.85 0.70 4.06
N LEU A 215 18.74 0.30 5.32
CA LEU A 215 19.72 -0.55 6.01
C LEU A 215 19.17 -1.97 6.20
N THR A 216 18.07 -2.12 6.92
CA THR A 216 17.42 -3.39 7.22
C THR A 216 15.97 -3.43 6.80
N THR A 217 15.33 -2.28 6.65
CA THR A 217 13.97 -2.13 6.14
C THR A 217 13.98 -1.43 4.79
N TYR A 218 12.88 -1.51 4.05
CA TYR A 218 12.81 -0.95 2.71
C TYR A 218 13.03 0.56 2.70
N ALA A 219 13.87 1.03 1.78
CA ALA A 219 14.38 2.41 1.78
C ALA A 219 13.31 3.48 1.58
N ALA A 220 12.31 3.21 0.71
CA ALA A 220 11.35 4.24 0.33
C ALA A 220 10.35 4.54 1.45
N ASN A 221 9.76 3.51 2.07
CA ASN A 221 8.82 3.64 3.17
C ASN A 221 8.31 2.30 3.69
N ARG A 222 7.62 2.37 4.83
CA ARG A 222 6.70 1.37 5.34
C ARG A 222 5.37 2.04 5.68
N SER A 223 4.33 1.26 5.82
CA SER A 223 3.01 1.71 6.22
C SER A 223 2.60 1.04 7.53
N LEU A 224 1.89 1.77 8.37
CA LEU A 224 1.31 1.29 9.60
C LEU A 224 -0.19 1.57 9.61
N ALA A 225 -1.00 0.53 9.65
CA ALA A 225 -2.44 0.65 9.85
C ALA A 225 -2.75 0.84 11.34
N ILE A 226 -3.64 1.76 11.65
CA ILE A 226 -4.07 2.10 13.00
C ILE A 226 -5.59 2.01 13.04
N ALA A 227 -6.13 1.29 14.02
CA ALA A 227 -7.57 1.19 14.22
C ALA A 227 -8.20 2.57 14.48
N ALA A 228 -9.50 2.69 14.25
CA ALA A 228 -10.22 3.93 14.55
C ALA A 228 -9.96 4.37 15.99
N PRO A 229 -9.71 5.68 16.23
CA PRO A 229 -9.58 6.23 17.57
C PRO A 229 -10.82 5.89 18.43
N ASP A 230 -10.61 5.69 19.72
CA ASP A 230 -11.71 5.56 20.67
C ASP A 230 -12.42 6.92 20.91
N ALA A 231 -13.41 6.92 21.79
CA ALA A 231 -14.20 8.14 22.10
C ALA A 231 -13.36 9.28 22.72
N ASP A 232 -12.20 8.94 23.29
CA ASP A 232 -11.24 9.90 23.88
C ASP A 232 -10.11 10.27 22.90
N GLY A 233 -10.18 9.78 21.66
CA GLY A 233 -9.16 9.99 20.62
C GLY A 233 -7.92 9.10 20.78
N ARG A 234 -7.95 8.09 21.67
CA ARG A 234 -6.80 7.23 21.90
C ARG A 234 -6.64 6.20 20.77
N VAL A 235 -5.39 5.90 20.44
CA VAL A 235 -5.02 4.92 19.41
C VAL A 235 -3.86 4.07 19.92
N THR A 236 -3.77 2.85 19.40
CA THR A 236 -2.59 2.00 19.59
C THR A 236 -1.72 2.04 18.34
N VAL A 237 -0.47 2.42 18.50
CA VAL A 237 0.57 2.47 17.45
C VAL A 237 1.48 1.25 17.61
N ASP A 238 1.25 0.20 16.82
CA ASP A 238 1.97 -1.08 16.92
C ASP A 238 2.89 -1.29 15.72
N PHE A 239 4.14 -0.84 15.81
CA PHE A 239 5.13 -0.98 14.75
C PHE A 239 5.51 -2.45 14.42
N ASN A 240 5.15 -3.42 15.26
CA ASN A 240 5.31 -4.83 14.93
C ASN A 240 4.45 -5.25 13.74
N ARG A 241 3.45 -4.45 13.39
CA ARG A 241 2.57 -4.60 12.23
C ARG A 241 2.88 -3.61 11.11
N ALA A 242 4.05 -2.96 11.14
CA ALA A 242 4.50 -2.13 10.04
C ALA A 242 4.85 -3.00 8.83
N VAL A 243 4.30 -2.67 7.65
CA VAL A 243 4.41 -3.46 6.44
C VAL A 243 5.00 -2.65 5.29
N ASN A 244 5.64 -3.34 4.37
CA ASN A 244 6.09 -2.76 3.12
C ASN A 244 4.92 -2.47 2.18
N LEU A 245 5.06 -1.44 1.36
CA LEU A 245 4.16 -1.17 0.25
C LEU A 245 4.55 -2.01 -0.98
N PRO A 246 3.65 -2.14 -1.98
CA PRO A 246 3.92 -2.91 -3.20
C PRO A 246 5.23 -2.56 -3.91
N CYS A 247 5.69 -1.31 -3.84
CA CYS A 247 6.97 -0.88 -4.46
C CYS A 247 8.22 -1.54 -3.86
N ALA A 248 8.11 -2.18 -2.70
CA ALA A 248 9.19 -2.98 -2.15
C ALA A 248 9.35 -4.33 -2.87
N TYR A 249 8.30 -4.80 -3.54
CA TYR A 249 8.21 -6.14 -4.16
C TYR A 249 8.23 -6.09 -5.68
N THR A 250 7.86 -4.95 -6.28
CA THR A 250 7.79 -4.82 -7.74
C THR A 250 8.09 -3.39 -8.17
N VAL A 251 8.71 -3.23 -9.34
CA VAL A 251 8.90 -1.93 -9.99
C VAL A 251 7.61 -1.42 -10.65
N PHE A 252 6.57 -2.24 -10.73
CA PHE A 252 5.29 -1.93 -11.39
C PHE A 252 4.29 -1.23 -10.45
N ALA A 253 4.73 -0.77 -9.29
CA ALA A 253 3.91 -0.07 -8.32
C ALA A 253 4.15 1.44 -8.32
N THR A 254 3.09 2.20 -8.13
CA THR A 254 3.09 3.68 -8.07
C THR A 254 2.87 4.17 -6.63
N CYS A 255 3.49 3.51 -5.63
CA CYS A 255 3.26 3.79 -4.22
C CYS A 255 3.62 5.23 -3.83
N PRO A 256 2.84 5.86 -2.95
CA PRO A 256 3.18 7.17 -2.38
C PRO A 256 4.42 7.07 -1.50
N LEU A 257 5.23 8.12 -1.48
CA LEU A 257 6.28 8.32 -0.49
C LEU A 257 5.71 9.00 0.76
N PRO A 258 6.34 8.86 1.95
CA PRO A 258 5.88 9.56 3.13
C PRO A 258 6.15 11.06 3.03
N PRO A 259 5.30 11.90 3.61
CA PRO A 259 5.59 13.32 3.76
C PRO A 259 6.83 13.51 4.66
N ALA A 260 7.51 14.64 4.51
CA ALA A 260 8.80 14.89 5.17
C ALA A 260 8.74 14.76 6.70
N GLU A 261 7.65 15.19 7.31
CA GLU A 261 7.42 15.12 8.75
C GLU A 261 7.20 13.69 9.28
N ASN A 262 6.94 12.73 8.40
CA ASN A 262 6.81 11.31 8.75
C ASN A 262 8.14 10.57 8.72
N ARG A 263 9.26 11.30 8.66
CA ARG A 263 10.58 10.73 8.85
C ARG A 263 10.92 10.68 10.34
N LEU A 264 10.91 9.48 10.91
CA LEU A 264 11.21 9.25 12.33
C LEU A 264 12.73 9.06 12.50
N PRO A 265 13.42 9.91 13.29
CA PRO A 265 14.88 9.86 13.41
C PRO A 265 15.40 8.72 14.31
N VAL A 266 14.52 7.81 14.71
CA VAL A 266 14.85 6.62 15.52
C VAL A 266 14.83 5.36 14.67
N GLY A 267 15.63 4.35 15.02
CA GLY A 267 15.60 3.04 14.34
C GLY A 267 14.48 2.17 14.90
N ILE A 268 13.47 1.86 14.08
CA ILE A 268 12.33 1.01 14.45
C ILE A 268 12.57 -0.41 13.95
N GLU A 269 13.25 -1.20 14.78
CA GLU A 269 13.55 -2.62 14.54
C GLU A 269 12.31 -3.49 14.83
N ALA A 270 11.23 -3.24 14.10
CA ALA A 270 9.95 -3.93 14.20
C ALA A 270 9.27 -4.00 12.83
N GLY A 271 8.35 -4.94 12.66
CA GLY A 271 7.60 -5.14 11.41
C GLY A 271 8.46 -5.74 10.30
N GLU A 272 8.10 -5.47 9.07
CA GLU A 272 8.75 -6.05 7.89
C GLU A 272 10.11 -5.42 7.59
N LYS A 273 11.03 -6.27 7.14
CA LYS A 273 12.33 -5.92 6.57
C LYS A 273 12.22 -5.80 5.05
N THR A 274 13.33 -5.41 4.42
CA THR A 274 13.43 -5.42 2.96
C THR A 274 13.15 -6.83 2.42
N PRO A 275 12.26 -6.99 1.42
CA PRO A 275 12.05 -8.27 0.75
C PRO A 275 13.35 -8.84 0.15
N LEU A 276 13.42 -10.15 0.01
CA LEU A 276 14.61 -10.83 -0.52
C LEU A 276 14.78 -10.64 -2.04
N THR A 277 13.66 -10.45 -2.74
CA THR A 277 13.60 -10.31 -4.19
C THR A 277 12.59 -9.25 -4.58
N LYS A 278 12.72 -8.71 -5.79
CA LYS A 278 11.81 -7.70 -6.33
C LYS A 278 11.56 -7.97 -7.81
N ALA A 279 10.29 -8.02 -8.21
CA ALA A 279 9.90 -8.22 -9.60
C ALA A 279 10.26 -7.03 -10.48
N GLY A 280 10.73 -7.30 -11.71
CA GLY A 280 11.04 -6.28 -12.71
C GLY A 280 12.40 -5.58 -12.52
N GLU A 281 13.17 -5.90 -11.47
CA GLU A 281 14.58 -5.49 -11.41
C GLU A 281 15.41 -6.42 -12.31
N ALA A 282 16.28 -5.83 -13.14
CA ALA A 282 17.27 -6.59 -13.90
C ALA A 282 18.23 -7.30 -12.91
N ALA A 283 18.47 -8.60 -13.16
CA ALA A 283 19.39 -9.40 -12.36
C ALA A 283 20.83 -8.93 -12.51
#